data_fbd2b246527c80d6a432d1d7f230ed44
#
_entry.id   fbd2b246527c80d6a432d1d7f230ed44
#
_cell.length_a   1.000
_cell.length_b   1.000
_cell.length_c   1.000
_cell.angle_alpha   90.00
_cell.angle_beta   90.00
_cell.angle_gamma   90.00
#
_symmetry.space_group_name_H-M   'P 1'
#
loop_
_entity.id
_entity.type
_entity.pdbx_description
1 polymer ?
#
loop_
_entity_poly.entity_id
_entity_poly.type
_entity_poly.pdbx_seq_one_letter_code
_entity_poly.pdbx_strand_id
1 'polypeptide(L)'
;MEYYKDKKSTETKVGLFVIIAVVLLIAGYFWFSDFLQNQKYTHLQVRFTGAGNLEKGSSVSISGVERGKVKQLSVDESGVILDVAVILDFPLKKDTEFHITETDIMGGAQVDIIPGKSEQLLDLGALQIGRHSYGISTLISELSNVILDLQKVIKSLTENDDLLQN
;
A
#
# COMPACT_ATOMS: atom_id res chain seq x y z
N MET A 1 60.08 -27.79 20.29
CA MET A 1 58.63 -28.09 20.30
C MET A 1 57.74 -26.88 20.72
N GLU A 2 58.27 -25.74 21.05
CA GLU A 2 57.50 -24.53 21.45
C GLU A 2 56.89 -23.74 20.27
N TYR A 3 57.51 -23.76 19.12
CA TYR A 3 57.10 -22.96 17.94
C TYR A 3 55.70 -23.30 17.39
N TYR A 4 55.23 -24.53 17.57
CA TYR A 4 53.87 -24.98 17.16
C TYR A 4 52.77 -24.57 18.13
N LYS A 5 53.08 -24.28 19.39
CA LYS A 5 52.08 -23.96 20.42
C LYS A 5 51.60 -22.50 20.30
N ASP A 6 52.50 -21.60 19.90
CA ASP A 6 52.18 -20.20 19.71
C ASP A 6 51.33 -19.91 18.49
N LYS A 7 51.52 -20.71 17.41
CA LYS A 7 50.78 -20.58 16.15
C LYS A 7 49.30 -20.92 16.33
N LYS A 8 48.97 -22.01 17.02
CA LYS A 8 47.58 -22.38 17.36
C LYS A 8 46.87 -21.34 18.21
N SER A 9 47.56 -20.78 19.20
CA SER A 9 47.01 -19.74 20.05
C SER A 9 46.69 -18.46 19.29
N THR A 10 47.53 -18.08 18.33
CA THR A 10 47.31 -16.90 17.47
C THR A 10 46.15 -17.11 16.49
N GLU A 11 46.08 -18.29 15.88
CA GLU A 11 44.96 -18.64 14.96
C GLU A 11 43.62 -18.66 15.67
N THR A 12 43.56 -19.17 16.91
CA THR A 12 42.34 -19.15 17.74
C THR A 12 41.92 -17.73 18.10
N LYS A 13 42.86 -16.86 18.45
CA LYS A 13 42.59 -15.46 18.78
C LYS A 13 42.07 -14.68 17.56
N VAL A 14 42.66 -14.91 16.39
CA VAL A 14 42.19 -14.29 15.14
C VAL A 14 40.80 -14.80 14.76
N GLY A 15 40.55 -16.11 14.89
CA GLY A 15 39.23 -16.68 14.63
C GLY A 15 38.15 -16.11 15.56
N LEU A 16 38.48 -15.99 16.86
CA LEU A 16 37.56 -15.41 17.85
C LEU A 16 37.29 -13.92 17.55
N PHE A 17 38.30 -13.17 17.14
CA PHE A 17 38.17 -11.76 16.78
C PHE A 17 37.24 -11.59 15.56
N VAL A 18 37.37 -12.43 14.54
CA VAL A 18 36.52 -12.40 13.36
C VAL A 18 35.06 -12.73 13.73
N ILE A 19 34.84 -13.71 14.60
CA ILE A 19 33.49 -14.06 15.07
C ILE A 19 32.86 -12.87 15.80
N ILE A 20 33.60 -12.24 16.72
CA ILE A 20 33.11 -11.05 17.45
C ILE A 20 32.78 -9.91 16.48
N ALA A 21 33.66 -9.66 15.48
CA ALA A 21 33.42 -8.62 14.49
C ALA A 21 32.14 -8.87 13.68
N VAL A 22 31.89 -10.12 13.26
CA VAL A 22 30.68 -10.51 12.54
C VAL A 22 29.43 -10.35 13.40
N VAL A 23 29.48 -10.76 14.67
CA VAL A 23 28.38 -10.60 15.62
C VAL A 23 28.06 -9.10 15.84
N LEU A 24 29.08 -8.26 15.98
CA LEU A 24 28.90 -6.81 16.14
C LEU A 24 28.31 -6.16 14.88
N LEU A 25 28.72 -6.62 13.68
CA LEU A 25 28.12 -6.14 12.42
C LEU A 25 26.66 -6.52 12.32
N ILE A 26 26.31 -7.76 12.65
CA ILE A 26 24.91 -8.22 12.65
C ILE A 26 24.08 -7.46 13.68
N ALA A 27 24.57 -7.32 14.89
CA ALA A 27 23.90 -6.57 15.95
C ALA A 27 23.72 -5.09 15.59
N GLY A 28 24.77 -4.48 15.03
CA GLY A 28 24.71 -3.10 14.54
C GLY A 28 23.72 -2.90 13.39
N TYR A 29 23.63 -3.86 12.47
CA TYR A 29 22.67 -3.84 11.39
C TYR A 29 21.22 -3.86 11.90
N PHE A 30 20.89 -4.74 12.84
CA PHE A 30 19.56 -4.82 13.44
C PHE A 30 19.22 -3.54 14.22
N TRP A 31 20.15 -3.02 15.02
CA TRP A 31 19.93 -1.81 15.80
C TRP A 31 19.73 -0.58 14.90
N PHE A 32 20.53 -0.45 13.84
CA PHE A 32 20.42 0.64 12.88
C PHE A 32 19.14 0.58 12.06
N SER A 33 18.68 -0.64 11.73
CA SER A 33 17.41 -0.87 11.02
C SER A 33 16.20 -0.38 11.84
N ASP A 34 16.18 -0.67 13.15
CA ASP A 34 15.11 -0.21 14.05
C ASP A 34 15.16 1.31 14.29
N PHE A 35 16.36 1.89 14.31
CA PHE A 35 16.53 3.33 14.48
C PHE A 35 16.00 4.14 13.29
N LEU A 36 16.19 3.65 12.07
CA LEU A 36 15.65 4.29 10.86
C LEU A 36 14.14 4.15 10.74
N GLN A 37 13.53 3.11 11.32
CA GLN A 37 12.09 2.91 11.32
C GLN A 37 11.36 3.78 12.34
N ASN A 38 12.04 4.40 13.28
CA ASN A 38 11.44 5.22 14.33
C ASN A 38 11.21 6.69 13.90
N GLN A 39 11.11 6.94 12.58
CA GLN A 39 10.54 8.18 12.10
C GLN A 39 9.09 8.24 12.57
N LYS A 40 8.60 9.45 12.90
CA LYS A 40 7.28 9.75 13.49
C LYS A 40 6.12 9.31 12.59
N TYR A 41 5.94 7.99 12.46
CA TYR A 41 4.78 7.46 11.77
C TYR A 41 3.53 7.68 12.62
N THR A 42 2.54 8.27 12.03
CA THR A 42 1.19 8.30 12.57
C THR A 42 0.46 7.07 12.08
N HIS A 43 -0.17 6.34 13.00
CA HIS A 43 -1.00 5.19 12.69
C HIS A 43 -2.44 5.62 12.49
N LEU A 44 -3.05 5.15 11.42
CA LEU A 44 -4.44 5.40 11.07
C LEU A 44 -5.10 4.07 10.74
N GLN A 45 -6.33 3.91 11.22
CA GLN A 45 -7.18 2.79 10.81
C GLN A 45 -8.19 3.27 9.78
N VAL A 46 -8.21 2.61 8.63
CA VAL A 46 -9.14 2.94 7.55
C VAL A 46 -9.88 1.69 7.12
N ARG A 47 -11.20 1.75 7.10
CA ARG A 47 -12.08 0.67 6.63
C ARG A 47 -12.44 0.89 5.17
N PHE A 48 -12.31 -0.16 4.39
CA PHE A 48 -12.76 -0.24 2.99
C PHE A 48 -13.73 -1.40 2.82
N THR A 49 -14.58 -1.33 1.81
CA THR A 49 -15.49 -2.44 1.44
C THR A 49 -14.74 -3.66 0.90
N GLY A 50 -13.52 -3.48 0.40
CA GLY A 50 -12.64 -4.54 -0.08
C GLY A 50 -11.20 -4.07 -0.10
N ALA A 51 -10.26 -5.00 -0.10
CA ALA A 51 -8.82 -4.68 -0.09
C ALA A 51 -8.29 -4.28 -1.47
N GLY A 52 -9.04 -4.55 -2.57
CA GLY A 52 -8.43 -4.53 -3.90
C GLY A 52 -7.24 -5.51 -3.93
N ASN A 53 -6.16 -5.13 -4.51
CA ASN A 53 -4.93 -5.93 -4.48
C ASN A 53 -3.91 -5.37 -3.47
N LEU A 54 -4.38 -4.73 -2.38
CA LEU A 54 -3.51 -4.26 -1.32
C LEU A 54 -2.95 -5.41 -0.50
N GLU A 55 -1.68 -5.30 -0.20
CA GLU A 55 -0.93 -6.24 0.63
C GLU A 55 -0.23 -5.51 1.77
N LYS A 56 0.26 -6.26 2.74
CA LYS A 56 1.17 -5.71 3.75
C LYS A 56 2.42 -5.16 3.06
N GLY A 57 2.74 -3.91 3.30
CA GLY A 57 3.84 -3.20 2.66
C GLY A 57 3.45 -2.35 1.45
N SER A 58 2.19 -2.44 0.97
CA SER A 58 1.68 -1.54 -0.08
C SER A 58 1.90 -0.08 0.30
N SER A 59 2.19 0.76 -0.68
CA SER A 59 2.49 2.18 -0.48
C SER A 59 1.25 2.95 -0.03
N VAL A 60 1.48 3.94 0.83
CA VAL A 60 0.49 4.96 1.19
C VAL A 60 1.01 6.30 0.70
N SER A 61 0.25 6.95 -0.17
CA SER A 61 0.56 8.28 -0.70
C SER A 61 -0.33 9.36 -0.09
N ILE A 62 0.16 10.58 -0.08
CA ILE A 62 -0.62 11.79 0.19
C ILE A 62 -0.55 12.63 -1.06
N SER A 63 -1.68 12.85 -1.72
CA SER A 63 -1.75 13.56 -3.00
C SER A 63 -0.75 13.03 -4.04
N GLY A 64 -0.59 11.70 -4.13
CA GLY A 64 0.30 11.02 -5.07
C GLY A 64 1.77 10.92 -4.64
N VAL A 65 2.17 11.48 -3.50
CA VAL A 65 3.54 11.36 -2.97
C VAL A 65 3.59 10.28 -1.90
N GLU A 66 4.44 9.26 -2.08
CA GLU A 66 4.59 8.19 -1.09
C GLU A 66 5.10 8.74 0.24
N ARG A 67 4.34 8.50 1.30
CA ARG A 67 4.61 8.98 2.66
C ARG A 67 4.48 7.89 3.72
N GLY A 68 4.13 6.68 3.33
CA GLY A 68 3.92 5.61 4.29
C GLY A 68 3.68 4.25 3.66
N LYS A 69 3.31 3.30 4.53
CA LYS A 69 3.02 1.92 4.11
C LYS A 69 1.89 1.31 4.92
N VAL A 70 1.20 0.37 4.30
CA VAL A 70 0.24 -0.50 4.96
C VAL A 70 0.98 -1.47 5.88
N LYS A 71 0.68 -1.44 7.18
CA LYS A 71 1.31 -2.30 8.19
C LYS A 71 0.60 -3.63 8.34
N GLN A 72 -0.73 -3.58 8.35
CA GLN A 72 -1.56 -4.75 8.56
C GLN A 72 -2.90 -4.60 7.84
N LEU A 73 -3.44 -5.74 7.42
CA LEU A 73 -4.81 -5.87 6.92
C LEU A 73 -5.54 -6.85 7.84
N SER A 74 -6.75 -6.51 8.21
CA SER A 74 -7.67 -7.39 8.92
C SER A 74 -9.04 -7.35 8.25
N VAL A 75 -9.71 -8.50 8.19
CA VAL A 75 -11.03 -8.62 7.56
C VAL A 75 -12.06 -8.77 8.67
N ASP A 76 -13.14 -8.01 8.60
CA ASP A 76 -14.33 -8.15 9.44
C ASP A 76 -15.59 -8.36 8.58
N GLU A 77 -16.74 -8.49 9.22
CA GLU A 77 -18.03 -8.68 8.54
C GLU A 77 -18.43 -7.49 7.64
N SER A 78 -17.83 -6.32 7.87
CA SER A 78 -18.16 -5.05 7.18
C SER A 78 -17.14 -4.66 6.10
N GLY A 79 -16.07 -5.45 5.94
CA GLY A 79 -15.04 -5.20 4.94
C GLY A 79 -13.61 -5.44 5.45
N VAL A 80 -12.69 -4.62 5.02
CA VAL A 80 -11.27 -4.73 5.35
C VAL A 80 -10.82 -3.47 6.10
N ILE A 81 -10.20 -3.68 7.26
CA ILE A 81 -9.57 -2.62 8.05
C ILE A 81 -8.07 -2.64 7.76
N LEU A 82 -7.57 -1.52 7.30
CA LEU A 82 -6.15 -1.29 7.06
C LEU A 82 -5.56 -0.49 8.22
N ASP A 83 -4.47 -0.99 8.79
CA ASP A 83 -3.58 -0.20 9.65
C ASP A 83 -2.49 0.39 8.75
N VAL A 84 -2.51 1.70 8.58
CA VAL A 84 -1.56 2.43 7.75
C VAL A 84 -0.65 3.28 8.63
N ALA A 85 0.65 3.19 8.38
CA ALA A 85 1.65 4.04 9.01
C ALA A 85 2.11 5.10 8.01
N VAL A 86 1.87 6.36 8.30
CA VAL A 86 2.13 7.49 7.39
C VAL A 86 2.84 8.62 8.11
N ILE A 87 3.76 9.28 7.42
CA ILE A 87 4.44 10.49 7.91
C ILE A 87 3.58 11.68 7.51
N LEU A 88 3.09 12.41 8.52
CA LEU A 88 2.28 13.60 8.34
C LEU A 88 3.12 14.84 8.61
N ASP A 89 3.34 15.66 7.60
CA ASP A 89 4.00 16.97 7.74
C ASP A 89 3.00 18.08 8.12
N PHE A 90 1.70 17.78 8.06
CA PHE A 90 0.61 18.69 8.40
C PHE A 90 -0.59 17.92 8.97
N PRO A 91 -1.46 18.56 9.76
CA PRO A 91 -2.63 17.90 10.31
C PRO A 91 -3.67 17.61 9.23
N LEU A 92 -4.19 16.38 9.23
CA LEU A 92 -5.30 16.00 8.36
C LEU A 92 -6.60 16.65 8.82
N LYS A 93 -7.47 16.97 7.87
CA LYS A 93 -8.76 17.60 8.10
C LYS A 93 -9.88 16.57 8.10
N LYS A 94 -11.01 16.92 8.72
CA LYS A 94 -12.15 16.00 8.87
C LYS A 94 -12.73 15.49 7.55
N ASP A 95 -12.61 16.28 6.50
CA ASP A 95 -13.03 15.96 5.13
C ASP A 95 -11.91 15.33 4.29
N THR A 96 -10.85 14.80 4.93
CA THR A 96 -9.82 13.99 4.27
C THR A 96 -10.46 12.72 3.72
N GLU A 97 -10.15 12.41 2.47
CA GLU A 97 -10.61 11.20 1.81
C GLU A 97 -9.50 10.16 1.69
N PHE A 98 -9.87 8.89 1.83
CA PHE A 98 -8.98 7.74 1.72
C PHE A 98 -9.45 6.88 0.55
N HIS A 99 -8.57 6.68 -0.43
CA HIS A 99 -8.87 5.91 -1.62
C HIS A 99 -7.91 4.75 -1.81
N ILE A 100 -8.41 3.60 -2.28
CA ILE A 100 -7.56 2.57 -2.86
C ILE A 100 -7.48 2.87 -4.36
N THR A 101 -6.28 3.04 -4.87
CA THR A 101 -6.01 3.38 -6.27
C THR A 101 -5.11 2.31 -6.88
N GLU A 102 -5.45 1.84 -8.08
CA GLU A 102 -4.57 0.98 -8.86
C GLU A 102 -3.36 1.78 -9.37
N THR A 103 -2.16 1.24 -9.19
CA THR A 103 -0.91 1.90 -9.60
C THR A 103 -0.46 1.47 -10.98
N ASP A 104 -0.87 0.28 -11.42
CA ASP A 104 -0.51 -0.29 -12.70
C ASP A 104 -1.58 -1.25 -13.23
N ILE A 105 -1.43 -1.65 -14.47
CA ILE A 105 -2.34 -2.60 -15.15
C ILE A 105 -2.14 -4.06 -14.72
N MET A 106 -1.11 -4.34 -13.94
CA MET A 106 -0.81 -5.69 -13.43
C MET A 106 -1.44 -5.94 -12.06
N GLY A 107 -2.16 -4.95 -11.51
CA GLY A 107 -2.92 -5.09 -10.28
C GLY A 107 -2.22 -4.57 -9.05
N GLY A 108 -1.15 -3.78 -9.19
CA GLY A 108 -0.57 -3.05 -8.06
C GLY A 108 -1.59 -2.05 -7.49
N ALA A 109 -1.69 -1.98 -6.16
CA ALA A 109 -2.59 -1.06 -5.48
C ALA A 109 -1.87 -0.30 -4.36
N GLN A 110 -2.31 0.94 -4.13
CA GLN A 110 -1.85 1.79 -3.04
C GLN A 110 -3.03 2.48 -2.36
N VAL A 111 -2.80 2.95 -1.15
CA VAL A 111 -3.74 3.86 -0.48
C VAL A 111 -3.34 5.29 -0.81
N ASP A 112 -4.25 6.08 -1.35
CA ASP A 112 -4.04 7.51 -1.54
C ASP A 112 -4.89 8.32 -0.55
N ILE A 113 -4.25 9.23 0.14
CA ILE A 113 -4.86 10.15 1.11
C ILE A 113 -4.98 11.51 0.43
N ILE A 114 -6.20 11.96 0.25
CA ILE A 114 -6.49 13.28 -0.31
C ILE A 114 -6.83 14.22 0.85
N PRO A 115 -5.95 15.16 1.18
CA PRO A 115 -6.18 16.10 2.27
C PRO A 115 -7.42 16.95 2.04
N GLY A 116 -8.25 17.07 3.08
CA GLY A 116 -9.42 17.92 3.07
C GLY A 116 -9.11 19.41 3.25
N LYS A 117 -10.14 20.23 3.15
CA LYS A 117 -10.09 21.71 3.28
C LYS A 117 -10.86 22.23 4.51
N SER A 118 -11.56 21.36 5.24
CA SER A 118 -12.32 21.72 6.45
C SER A 118 -11.44 22.44 7.47
N GLU A 119 -12.04 23.29 8.29
CA GLU A 119 -11.34 23.88 9.44
C GLU A 119 -11.15 22.87 10.59
N GLN A 120 -12.00 21.84 10.66
CA GLN A 120 -11.96 20.82 11.70
C GLN A 120 -10.87 19.80 11.40
N LEU A 121 -10.15 19.37 12.45
CA LEU A 121 -9.13 18.34 12.34
C LEU A 121 -9.77 16.94 12.32
N LEU A 122 -9.10 16.01 11.64
CA LEU A 122 -9.44 14.59 11.64
C LEU A 122 -9.06 13.99 13.00
N ASP A 123 -9.95 13.19 13.56
CA ASP A 123 -9.61 12.35 14.71
C ASP A 123 -8.82 11.13 14.22
N LEU A 124 -7.52 11.15 14.47
CA LEU A 124 -6.60 10.10 14.03
C LEU A 124 -6.80 8.77 14.79
N GLY A 125 -7.41 8.82 15.97
CA GLY A 125 -7.75 7.64 16.78
C GLY A 125 -9.03 6.93 16.35
N ALA A 126 -9.89 7.61 15.58
CA ALA A 126 -11.13 7.04 15.08
C ALA A 126 -10.89 6.19 13.84
N LEU A 127 -11.74 5.16 13.64
CA LEU A 127 -11.76 4.38 12.41
C LEU A 127 -12.30 5.23 11.26
N GLN A 128 -11.47 5.45 10.25
CA GLN A 128 -11.83 6.20 9.06
C GLN A 128 -12.56 5.30 8.06
N ILE A 129 -13.33 5.90 7.14
CA ILE A 129 -14.00 5.18 6.06
C ILE A 129 -13.35 5.60 4.74
N GLY A 130 -12.79 4.61 4.04
CA GLY A 130 -12.22 4.80 2.73
C GLY A 130 -13.16 4.36 1.62
N ARG A 131 -12.86 4.79 0.40
CA ARG A 131 -13.58 4.45 -0.83
C ARG A 131 -12.65 3.77 -1.81
N HIS A 132 -13.20 2.88 -2.61
CA HIS A 132 -12.48 2.36 -3.77
C HIS A 132 -12.55 3.40 -4.89
N SER A 133 -11.41 3.81 -5.42
CA SER A 133 -11.37 4.56 -6.66
C SER A 133 -11.53 3.58 -7.82
N TYR A 134 -12.33 3.93 -8.79
CA TYR A 134 -12.50 3.11 -9.99
C TYR A 134 -11.16 3.05 -10.74
N GLY A 135 -10.54 1.88 -10.76
CA GLY A 135 -9.33 1.63 -11.51
C GLY A 135 -9.59 1.55 -13.02
N ILE A 136 -8.50 1.49 -13.78
CA ILE A 136 -8.55 1.32 -15.25
C ILE A 136 -9.32 0.07 -15.65
N SER A 137 -9.23 -1.00 -14.87
CA SER A 137 -9.96 -2.26 -15.06
C SER A 137 -11.48 -2.07 -15.04
N THR A 138 -12.00 -1.27 -14.13
CA THR A 138 -13.44 -0.95 -14.03
C THR A 138 -13.89 -0.10 -15.19
N LEU A 139 -13.10 0.90 -15.60
CA LEU A 139 -13.41 1.74 -16.77
C LEU A 139 -13.46 0.93 -18.07
N ILE A 140 -12.56 -0.03 -18.25
CA ILE A 140 -12.57 -0.93 -19.40
C ILE A 140 -13.85 -1.79 -19.42
N SER A 141 -14.28 -2.28 -18.25
CA SER A 141 -15.51 -3.07 -18.12
C SER A 141 -16.75 -2.23 -18.44
N GLU A 142 -16.81 -0.99 -17.97
CA GLU A 142 -17.92 -0.08 -18.29
C GLU A 142 -17.95 0.30 -19.77
N LEU A 143 -16.80 0.58 -20.37
CA LEU A 143 -16.72 0.82 -21.84
C LEU A 143 -17.20 -0.38 -22.63
N SER A 144 -16.86 -1.60 -22.21
CA SER A 144 -17.35 -2.83 -22.87
C SER A 144 -18.86 -2.93 -22.81
N ASN A 145 -19.49 -2.59 -21.68
CA ASN A 145 -20.95 -2.56 -21.54
C ASN A 145 -21.60 -1.51 -22.47
N VAL A 146 -21.03 -0.32 -22.55
CA VAL A 146 -21.51 0.74 -23.46
C VAL A 146 -21.44 0.28 -24.93
N ILE A 147 -20.33 -0.38 -25.32
CA ILE A 147 -20.18 -0.92 -26.68
C ILE A 147 -21.25 -1.97 -26.98
N LEU A 148 -21.54 -2.88 -26.05
CA LEU A 148 -22.58 -3.88 -26.19
C LEU A 148 -23.97 -3.26 -26.30
N ASP A 149 -24.27 -2.21 -25.56
CA ASP A 149 -25.53 -1.49 -25.62
C ASP A 149 -25.69 -0.73 -26.97
N LEU A 150 -24.61 -0.10 -27.43
CA LEU A 150 -24.61 0.50 -28.79
C LEU A 150 -24.85 -0.54 -29.87
N GLN A 151 -24.28 -1.74 -29.81
CA GLN A 151 -24.52 -2.82 -30.75
C GLN A 151 -26.00 -3.25 -30.76
N LYS A 152 -26.66 -3.31 -29.58
CA LYS A 152 -28.09 -3.63 -29.50
C LYS A 152 -28.92 -2.54 -30.16
N VAL A 153 -28.59 -1.26 -29.93
CA VAL A 153 -29.32 -0.14 -30.58
C VAL A 153 -29.15 -0.17 -32.10
N ILE A 154 -27.92 -0.36 -32.59
CA ILE A 154 -27.67 -0.46 -34.04
C ILE A 154 -28.45 -1.62 -34.66
N LYS A 155 -28.42 -2.79 -33.99
CA LYS A 155 -29.16 -3.96 -34.44
C LYS A 155 -30.69 -3.70 -34.53
N SER A 156 -31.25 -3.05 -33.50
CA SER A 156 -32.68 -2.72 -33.48
C SER A 156 -33.08 -1.71 -34.58
N LEU A 157 -32.17 -0.78 -34.91
CA LEU A 157 -32.43 0.16 -36.03
C LEU A 157 -32.37 -0.53 -37.38
N THR A 158 -31.41 -1.45 -37.58
CA THR A 158 -31.26 -2.20 -38.83
C THR A 158 -32.43 -3.17 -39.04
N GLU A 159 -32.92 -3.80 -37.98
CA GLU A 159 -34.06 -4.72 -38.02
C GLU A 159 -35.40 -4.00 -38.31
N ASN A 160 -35.53 -2.74 -37.84
CA ASN A 160 -36.70 -1.91 -38.19
C ASN A 160 -36.67 -1.38 -39.63
N ASP A 161 -35.51 -1.14 -40.23
CA ASP A 161 -35.38 -0.71 -41.64
C ASP A 161 -35.76 -1.82 -42.61
N ASP A 162 -35.47 -3.09 -42.27
CA ASP A 162 -35.89 -4.25 -43.07
C ASP A 162 -37.42 -4.47 -43.07
N LEU A 163 -38.12 -4.01 -42.01
CA LEU A 163 -39.59 -4.09 -41.94
C LEU A 163 -40.31 -2.99 -42.75
N LEU A 164 -39.62 -1.93 -43.14
CA LEU A 164 -40.18 -0.81 -43.92
C LEU A 164 -39.96 -0.99 -45.44
N GLN A 165 -39.19 -2.00 -45.88
CA GLN A 165 -38.91 -2.28 -47.27
C GLN A 165 -39.73 -3.46 -47.86
N ASN A 166 -40.69 -4.03 -47.09
CA ASN A 166 -41.61 -5.10 -47.52
C ASN A 166 -43.07 -4.56 -47.51
#